data_339d24e2eab09aaf07553037d245a5f5
#
_entry.id   339d24e2eab09aaf07553037d245a5f5
#
_cell.length_a   1.000
_cell.length_b   1.000
_cell.length_c   1.000
_cell.angle_alpha   90.00
_cell.angle_beta   90.00
_cell.angle_gamma   90.00
#
_symmetry.space_group_name_H-M   'P 1'
#
loop_
_entity.id
_entity.type
_entity.pdbx_description
1 polymer ?
#
loop_
_entity_poly.entity_id
_entity_poly.type
_entity_poly.pdbx_seq_one_letter_code
_entity_poly.pdbx_strand_id
1 'polypeptide(L)'
;IMLPNHAPLIVAEQFGTLESLYPNRIDLGLGRAPGTDPQTSFALRRDPSRANAFPNEVVELLNYFHPQDNQKIHAIPGMDLDIPVWILGSSFFGAQLAAKLGLPYAFAAHFAPTHMYTALDIYRKEFQPSQFLEKPYAMLCMNACAAESTEEAEYLFTTLQQSFTQLIRNDRKLTPPPIESMEQYWNPYEASQVSQMLKVSAVGDFAKVKEEIEEILRKTEVDELMFTGVIIRQDSALLRLSQK
;
A
#
# COMPACT_ATOMS: atom_id res chain seq x y z
N ILE A 1 -2.23 -2.25 -7.73
CA ILE A 1 -2.49 -1.64 -9.07
C ILE A 1 -3.08 -0.25 -8.89
N MET A 2 -2.57 0.73 -9.63
CA MET A 2 -3.18 2.05 -9.78
C MET A 2 -4.25 1.97 -10.87
N LEU A 3 -5.46 1.56 -10.48
CA LEU A 3 -6.51 1.19 -11.43
C LEU A 3 -6.81 2.27 -12.49
N PRO A 4 -6.81 3.59 -12.17
CA PRO A 4 -7.03 4.61 -13.21
C PRO A 4 -6.02 4.59 -14.36
N ASN A 5 -4.89 3.92 -14.23
CA ASN A 5 -3.90 3.75 -15.30
C ASN A 5 -4.17 2.53 -16.20
N HIS A 6 -5.15 1.71 -15.87
CA HIS A 6 -5.43 0.45 -16.55
C HIS A 6 -6.90 0.32 -16.94
N ALA A 7 -7.20 -0.51 -17.93
CA ALA A 7 -8.59 -0.90 -18.21
C ALA A 7 -8.98 -2.05 -17.25
N PRO A 8 -10.13 -1.97 -16.57
CA PRO A 8 -10.57 -3.02 -15.63
C PRO A 8 -10.59 -4.41 -16.23
N LEU A 9 -11.04 -4.57 -17.47
CA LEU A 9 -11.04 -5.85 -18.18
C LEU A 9 -9.63 -6.46 -18.30
N ILE A 10 -8.63 -5.66 -18.68
CA ILE A 10 -7.25 -6.13 -18.80
C ILE A 10 -6.68 -6.55 -17.44
N VAL A 11 -6.99 -5.81 -16.38
CA VAL A 11 -6.58 -6.19 -15.01
C VAL A 11 -7.23 -7.51 -14.61
N ALA A 12 -8.53 -7.68 -14.89
CA ALA A 12 -9.24 -8.91 -14.57
C ALA A 12 -8.65 -10.13 -15.30
N GLU A 13 -8.33 -10.02 -16.59
CA GLU A 13 -7.69 -11.10 -17.36
C GLU A 13 -6.28 -11.43 -16.87
N GLN A 14 -5.47 -10.40 -16.53
CA GLN A 14 -4.11 -10.60 -16.03
C GLN A 14 -4.10 -11.28 -14.66
N PHE A 15 -4.92 -10.80 -13.72
CA PHE A 15 -5.02 -11.40 -12.40
C PHE A 15 -5.72 -12.75 -12.44
N GLY A 16 -6.72 -12.93 -13.31
CA GLY A 16 -7.32 -14.22 -13.59
C GLY A 16 -6.30 -15.25 -14.10
N THR A 17 -5.39 -14.82 -14.98
CA THR A 17 -4.29 -15.66 -15.45
C THR A 17 -3.36 -16.06 -14.30
N LEU A 18 -2.98 -15.11 -13.43
CA LEU A 18 -2.11 -15.37 -12.28
C LEU A 18 -2.79 -16.33 -11.31
N GLU A 19 -4.05 -16.13 -10.97
CA GLU A 19 -4.80 -17.01 -10.07
C GLU A 19 -4.96 -18.43 -10.65
N SER A 20 -5.21 -18.52 -11.96
CA SER A 20 -5.29 -19.83 -12.64
C SER A 20 -3.95 -20.61 -12.62
N LEU A 21 -2.81 -19.88 -12.65
CA LEU A 21 -1.47 -20.48 -12.57
C LEU A 21 -1.03 -20.78 -11.13
N TYR A 22 -1.48 -19.95 -10.17
CA TYR A 22 -1.06 -20.00 -8.77
C TYR A 22 -2.27 -19.86 -7.81
N PRO A 23 -3.16 -20.86 -7.78
CA PRO A 23 -4.42 -20.79 -7.04
C PRO A 23 -4.24 -20.45 -5.55
N ASN A 24 -5.10 -19.58 -5.03
CA ASN A 24 -5.12 -19.13 -3.62
C ASN A 24 -3.82 -18.44 -3.14
N ARG A 25 -3.09 -17.80 -4.07
CA ARG A 25 -1.86 -17.09 -3.77
C ARG A 25 -1.86 -15.64 -4.25
N ILE A 26 -2.93 -15.20 -4.86
CA ILE A 26 -3.00 -13.91 -5.54
C ILE A 26 -4.04 -13.03 -4.87
N ASP A 27 -3.59 -11.87 -4.41
CA ASP A 27 -4.45 -10.77 -3.95
C ASP A 27 -4.34 -9.58 -4.91
N LEU A 28 -5.44 -8.89 -5.16
CA LEU A 28 -5.48 -7.71 -6.02
C LEU A 28 -5.73 -6.44 -5.22
N GLY A 29 -4.67 -5.64 -5.02
CA GLY A 29 -4.78 -4.34 -4.37
C GLY A 29 -5.01 -3.20 -5.37
N LEU A 30 -6.07 -2.39 -5.17
CA LEU A 30 -6.49 -1.30 -6.03
C LEU A 30 -6.30 0.06 -5.37
N GLY A 31 -5.54 0.96 -6.00
CA GLY A 31 -5.34 2.34 -5.58
C GLY A 31 -5.93 3.35 -6.57
N ARG A 32 -6.50 4.45 -6.03
CA ARG A 32 -7.06 5.55 -6.84
C ARG A 32 -6.01 6.47 -7.42
N ALA A 33 -4.96 6.77 -6.64
CA ALA A 33 -3.93 7.72 -7.06
C ALA A 33 -3.17 7.19 -8.29
N PRO A 34 -2.90 8.03 -9.30
CA PRO A 34 -2.16 7.59 -10.50
C PRO A 34 -0.72 7.17 -10.19
N GLY A 35 -0.17 7.54 -9.04
CA GLY A 35 1.16 7.15 -8.56
C GLY A 35 2.31 7.62 -9.45
N THR A 36 2.04 8.55 -10.37
CA THR A 36 2.98 9.00 -11.38
C THR A 36 2.84 10.50 -11.65
N ASP A 37 3.81 11.07 -12.36
CA ASP A 37 3.83 12.46 -12.79
C ASP A 37 2.88 12.71 -13.99
N PRO A 38 2.54 13.98 -14.29
CA PRO A 38 1.63 14.32 -15.39
C PRO A 38 2.12 13.88 -16.77
N GLN A 39 3.44 13.85 -17.01
CA GLN A 39 3.99 13.44 -18.32
C GLN A 39 3.80 11.93 -18.52
N THR A 40 4.05 11.14 -17.50
CA THR A 40 3.78 9.69 -17.52
C THR A 40 2.28 9.41 -17.69
N SER A 41 1.41 10.15 -16.99
CA SER A 41 -0.05 10.03 -17.16
C SER A 41 -0.47 10.34 -18.59
N PHE A 42 0.12 11.36 -19.21
CA PHE A 42 -0.10 11.68 -20.62
C PHE A 42 0.39 10.58 -21.56
N ALA A 43 1.60 10.03 -21.31
CA ALA A 43 2.14 8.91 -22.10
C ALA A 43 1.25 7.65 -22.00
N LEU A 44 0.63 7.42 -20.85
CA LEU A 44 -0.38 6.36 -20.63
C LEU A 44 -1.74 6.69 -21.26
N ARG A 45 -1.87 7.85 -21.92
CA ARG A 45 -3.12 8.35 -22.55
C ARG A 45 -4.29 8.39 -21.56
N ARG A 46 -3.99 8.78 -20.30
CA ARG A 46 -4.99 8.83 -19.22
C ARG A 46 -5.49 10.25 -19.01
N ASP A 47 -6.80 10.37 -18.90
CA ASP A 47 -7.47 11.60 -18.50
C ASP A 47 -7.40 11.71 -16.97
N PRO A 48 -6.85 12.81 -16.41
CA PRO A 48 -6.82 13.04 -14.97
C PRO A 48 -8.20 13.00 -14.30
N SER A 49 -9.28 13.30 -15.02
CA SER A 49 -10.66 13.24 -14.53
C SER A 49 -11.11 11.81 -14.17
N ARG A 50 -10.47 10.79 -14.73
CA ARG A 50 -10.78 9.38 -14.47
C ARG A 50 -10.58 8.95 -13.03
N ALA A 51 -9.80 9.69 -12.22
CA ALA A 51 -9.71 9.43 -10.78
C ALA A 51 -11.08 9.49 -10.08
N ASN A 52 -12.04 10.22 -10.63
CA ASN A 52 -13.42 10.27 -10.14
C ASN A 52 -14.25 9.03 -10.54
N ALA A 53 -13.84 8.33 -11.58
CA ALA A 53 -14.49 7.08 -12.02
C ALA A 53 -14.03 5.85 -11.24
N PHE A 54 -13.00 5.98 -10.38
CA PHE A 54 -12.41 4.87 -9.63
C PHE A 54 -13.44 3.96 -8.93
N PRO A 55 -14.47 4.46 -8.22
CA PRO A 55 -15.48 3.59 -7.61
C PRO A 55 -16.22 2.73 -8.64
N ASN A 56 -16.57 3.31 -9.79
CA ASN A 56 -17.26 2.58 -10.86
C ASN A 56 -16.32 1.56 -11.54
N GLU A 57 -15.05 1.93 -11.74
CA GLU A 57 -14.02 1.02 -12.27
C GLU A 57 -13.75 -0.18 -11.34
N VAL A 58 -13.82 0.03 -10.00
CA VAL A 58 -13.75 -1.08 -9.03
C VAL A 58 -14.96 -2.02 -9.17
N VAL A 59 -16.16 -1.46 -9.23
CA VAL A 59 -17.39 -2.27 -9.42
C VAL A 59 -17.36 -3.01 -10.76
N GLU A 60 -16.93 -2.36 -11.83
CA GLU A 60 -16.74 -2.97 -13.15
C GLU A 60 -15.78 -4.17 -13.06
N LEU A 61 -14.64 -4.00 -12.38
CA LEU A 61 -13.66 -5.07 -12.20
C LEU A 61 -14.21 -6.25 -11.39
N LEU A 62 -14.94 -5.98 -10.31
CA LEU A 62 -15.60 -7.03 -9.51
C LEU A 62 -16.60 -7.81 -10.36
N ASN A 63 -17.35 -7.14 -11.24
CA ASN A 63 -18.28 -7.79 -12.15
C ASN A 63 -17.58 -8.64 -13.22
N TYR A 64 -16.31 -8.43 -13.52
CA TYR A 64 -15.55 -9.35 -14.40
C TYR A 64 -15.16 -10.64 -13.68
N PHE A 65 -14.93 -10.60 -12.36
CA PHE A 65 -14.70 -11.81 -11.57
C PHE A 65 -16.01 -12.52 -11.22
N HIS A 66 -17.06 -11.77 -10.93
CA HIS A 66 -18.40 -12.31 -10.57
C HIS A 66 -19.45 -11.69 -11.49
N PRO A 67 -19.64 -12.27 -12.71
CA PRO A 67 -20.51 -11.70 -13.72
C PRO A 67 -21.96 -11.57 -13.28
N GLN A 68 -22.57 -10.46 -13.67
CA GLN A 68 -24.00 -10.24 -13.50
C GLN A 68 -24.79 -10.94 -14.61
N ASP A 69 -26.06 -11.25 -14.33
CA ASP A 69 -26.97 -11.80 -15.36
C ASP A 69 -26.98 -10.94 -16.62
N ASN A 70 -26.87 -11.59 -17.79
CA ASN A 70 -26.82 -10.96 -19.12
C ASN A 70 -25.58 -10.08 -19.41
N GLN A 71 -24.50 -10.17 -18.61
CA GLN A 71 -23.23 -9.50 -18.94
C GLN A 71 -22.69 -10.04 -20.28
N LYS A 72 -22.36 -9.12 -21.22
CA LYS A 72 -21.92 -9.48 -22.56
C LYS A 72 -20.42 -9.67 -22.70
N ILE A 73 -19.65 -9.01 -21.83
CA ILE A 73 -18.19 -9.02 -21.87
C ILE A 73 -17.69 -9.77 -20.64
N HIS A 74 -16.85 -10.76 -20.88
CA HIS A 74 -16.29 -11.61 -19.83
C HIS A 74 -14.76 -11.55 -19.85
N ALA A 75 -14.14 -11.56 -18.67
CA ALA A 75 -12.69 -11.70 -18.53
C ALA A 75 -12.35 -13.21 -18.57
N ILE A 76 -11.50 -13.63 -19.51
CA ILE A 76 -11.09 -15.03 -19.64
C ILE A 76 -9.56 -15.13 -19.82
N PRO A 77 -8.87 -15.77 -18.87
CA PRO A 77 -9.36 -16.30 -17.59
C PRO A 77 -9.64 -15.18 -16.59
N GLY A 78 -10.50 -15.39 -15.60
CA GLY A 78 -10.85 -14.39 -14.59
C GLY A 78 -12.27 -14.59 -14.05
N MET A 79 -13.20 -14.87 -14.94
CA MET A 79 -14.58 -15.15 -14.61
C MET A 79 -14.69 -16.33 -13.64
N ASP A 80 -15.50 -16.17 -12.59
CA ASP A 80 -15.76 -17.15 -11.54
C ASP A 80 -14.53 -17.53 -10.69
N LEU A 81 -13.49 -16.69 -10.69
CA LEU A 81 -12.33 -16.83 -9.81
C LEU A 81 -12.48 -15.96 -8.56
N ASP A 82 -12.21 -16.56 -7.41
CA ASP A 82 -12.30 -15.92 -6.09
C ASP A 82 -10.96 -15.26 -5.74
N ILE A 83 -10.72 -14.06 -6.33
CA ILE A 83 -9.51 -13.27 -6.09
C ILE A 83 -9.85 -12.18 -5.07
N PRO A 84 -9.20 -12.17 -3.88
CA PRO A 84 -9.40 -11.11 -2.90
C PRO A 84 -9.04 -9.73 -3.48
N VAL A 85 -10.00 -8.80 -3.50
CA VAL A 85 -9.83 -7.44 -4.02
C VAL A 85 -9.76 -6.46 -2.85
N TRP A 86 -8.61 -5.81 -2.69
CA TRP A 86 -8.32 -4.84 -1.63
C TRP A 86 -8.43 -3.41 -2.12
N ILE A 87 -9.02 -2.53 -1.33
CA ILE A 87 -8.91 -1.09 -1.55
C ILE A 87 -7.70 -0.54 -0.80
N LEU A 88 -6.75 0.05 -1.55
CA LEU A 88 -5.53 0.65 -1.00
C LEU A 88 -5.69 2.17 -0.89
N GLY A 89 -5.33 2.75 0.23
CA GLY A 89 -5.40 4.20 0.38
C GLY A 89 -4.72 4.73 1.63
N SER A 90 -4.58 6.07 1.68
CA SER A 90 -4.08 6.82 2.84
C SER A 90 -5.03 7.95 3.22
N SER A 91 -6.28 7.89 2.78
CA SER A 91 -7.30 8.92 3.00
C SER A 91 -8.65 8.31 3.38
N PHE A 92 -9.55 9.14 3.86
CA PHE A 92 -10.92 8.73 4.23
C PHE A 92 -11.71 8.16 3.06
N PHE A 93 -11.45 8.65 1.84
CA PHE A 93 -12.15 8.18 0.63
C PHE A 93 -11.97 6.66 0.41
N GLY A 94 -10.73 6.14 0.54
CA GLY A 94 -10.47 4.70 0.39
C GLY A 94 -11.18 3.88 1.46
N ALA A 95 -11.16 4.36 2.71
CA ALA A 95 -11.84 3.73 3.84
C ALA A 95 -13.35 3.64 3.61
N GLN A 96 -13.99 4.76 3.20
CA GLN A 96 -15.43 4.81 2.91
C GLN A 96 -15.82 3.94 1.72
N LEU A 97 -15.00 3.93 0.66
CA LEU A 97 -15.26 3.08 -0.51
C LEU A 97 -15.18 1.59 -0.16
N ALA A 98 -14.13 1.18 0.56
CA ALA A 98 -13.97 -0.21 1.01
C ALA A 98 -15.14 -0.63 1.92
N ALA A 99 -15.49 0.23 2.89
CA ALA A 99 -16.61 -0.01 3.80
C ALA A 99 -17.93 -0.18 3.06
N LYS A 100 -18.23 0.72 2.11
CA LYS A 100 -19.49 0.69 1.33
C LYS A 100 -19.59 -0.53 0.40
N LEU A 101 -18.47 -0.99 -0.17
CA LEU A 101 -18.43 -2.15 -1.05
C LEU A 101 -18.26 -3.48 -0.29
N GLY A 102 -18.05 -3.44 1.03
CA GLY A 102 -17.77 -4.62 1.85
C GLY A 102 -16.48 -5.34 1.44
N LEU A 103 -15.45 -4.56 1.10
CA LEU A 103 -14.15 -5.06 0.67
C LEU A 103 -13.09 -4.88 1.76
N PRO A 104 -12.02 -5.69 1.78
CA PRO A 104 -10.89 -5.48 2.66
C PRO A 104 -10.17 -4.16 2.34
N TYR A 105 -9.65 -3.52 3.39
CA TYR A 105 -9.01 -2.21 3.31
C TYR A 105 -7.56 -2.25 3.77
N ALA A 106 -6.64 -1.72 2.97
CA ALA A 106 -5.24 -1.57 3.33
C ALA A 106 -4.84 -0.10 3.43
N PHE A 107 -4.43 0.34 4.64
CA PHE A 107 -3.99 1.71 4.87
C PHE A 107 -2.49 1.86 4.66
N ALA A 108 -2.10 2.84 3.84
CA ALA A 108 -0.71 3.10 3.47
C ALA A 108 0.00 4.03 4.47
N ALA A 109 0.25 3.54 5.71
CA ALA A 109 0.91 4.33 6.75
C ALA A 109 2.41 4.52 6.53
N HIS A 110 3.03 3.73 5.67
CA HIS A 110 4.46 3.78 5.37
C HIS A 110 4.92 5.09 4.71
N PHE A 111 4.01 5.93 4.23
CA PHE A 111 4.34 7.26 3.69
C PHE A 111 3.33 8.37 4.05
N ALA A 112 2.11 8.04 4.48
CA ALA A 112 1.07 9.03 4.76
C ALA A 112 0.22 8.65 5.99
N PRO A 113 0.82 8.62 7.20
CA PRO A 113 0.17 8.09 8.42
C PRO A 113 -0.86 9.03 9.05
N THR A 114 -0.92 10.30 8.64
CA THR A 114 -1.66 11.38 9.34
C THR A 114 -3.13 11.02 9.65
N HIS A 115 -3.81 10.34 8.73
CA HIS A 115 -5.23 10.02 8.86
C HIS A 115 -5.51 8.57 9.26
N MET A 116 -4.48 7.81 9.63
CA MET A 116 -4.54 6.36 9.84
C MET A 116 -5.66 5.93 10.80
N TYR A 117 -5.64 6.42 12.02
CA TYR A 117 -6.63 6.02 13.03
C TYR A 117 -8.06 6.37 12.63
N THR A 118 -8.26 7.59 12.15
CA THR A 118 -9.59 8.04 11.70
C THR A 118 -10.09 7.25 10.50
N ALA A 119 -9.21 6.92 9.53
CA ALA A 119 -9.59 6.12 8.37
C ALA A 119 -9.97 4.68 8.75
N LEU A 120 -9.21 4.04 9.65
CA LEU A 120 -9.53 2.70 10.16
C LEU A 120 -10.85 2.71 10.96
N ASP A 121 -11.11 3.75 11.75
CA ASP A 121 -12.35 3.92 12.50
C ASP A 121 -13.56 4.13 11.55
N ILE A 122 -13.43 4.98 10.53
CA ILE A 122 -14.44 5.17 9.48
C ILE A 122 -14.74 3.83 8.78
N TYR A 123 -13.70 3.11 8.34
CA TYR A 123 -13.86 1.84 7.67
C TYR A 123 -14.68 0.84 8.51
N ARG A 124 -14.35 0.70 9.79
CA ARG A 124 -15.05 -0.23 10.69
C ARG A 124 -16.49 0.18 10.98
N LYS A 125 -16.73 1.49 11.21
CA LYS A 125 -18.06 2.02 11.55
C LYS A 125 -19.04 2.02 10.37
N GLU A 126 -18.54 2.29 9.17
CA GLU A 126 -19.37 2.42 7.97
C GLU A 126 -19.44 1.11 7.16
N PHE A 127 -18.77 0.04 7.62
CA PHE A 127 -18.67 -1.22 6.90
C PHE A 127 -20.05 -1.85 6.67
N GLN A 128 -20.28 -2.25 5.43
CA GLN A 128 -21.48 -2.97 4.99
C GLN A 128 -21.08 -4.38 4.58
N PRO A 129 -21.64 -5.43 5.20
CA PRO A 129 -21.39 -6.81 4.77
C PRO A 129 -21.73 -7.02 3.30
N SER A 130 -20.91 -7.82 2.63
CA SER A 130 -21.05 -8.14 1.21
C SER A 130 -20.87 -9.65 0.97
N GLN A 131 -20.93 -10.07 -0.30
CA GLN A 131 -20.55 -11.44 -0.67
C GLN A 131 -19.06 -11.73 -0.45
N PHE A 132 -18.23 -10.71 -0.28
CA PHE A 132 -16.77 -10.84 -0.09
C PHE A 132 -16.38 -10.93 1.38
N LEU A 133 -17.04 -10.15 2.26
CA LEU A 133 -16.73 -10.09 3.69
C LEU A 133 -18.01 -9.90 4.53
N GLU A 134 -18.11 -10.67 5.62
CA GLU A 134 -19.18 -10.50 6.63
C GLU A 134 -18.86 -9.39 7.64
N LYS A 135 -17.59 -9.11 7.89
CA LYS A 135 -17.09 -8.13 8.85
C LYS A 135 -15.84 -7.41 8.33
N PRO A 136 -15.53 -6.21 8.86
CA PRO A 136 -14.33 -5.47 8.44
C PRO A 136 -13.06 -6.31 8.55
N TYR A 137 -12.19 -6.20 7.55
CA TYR A 137 -10.86 -6.79 7.54
C TYR A 137 -9.84 -5.76 7.07
N ALA A 138 -8.93 -5.35 7.94
CA ALA A 138 -8.03 -4.24 7.73
C ALA A 138 -6.56 -4.66 7.75
N MET A 139 -5.78 -4.13 6.82
CA MET A 139 -4.32 -4.25 6.76
C MET A 139 -3.68 -2.88 6.97
N LEU A 140 -2.54 -2.85 7.66
CA LEU A 140 -1.70 -1.67 7.78
C LEU A 140 -0.37 -1.90 7.09
N CYS A 141 -0.01 -1.02 6.13
CA CYS A 141 1.33 -1.01 5.56
C CYS A 141 2.21 -0.01 6.31
N MET A 142 3.33 -0.48 6.85
CA MET A 142 4.29 0.31 7.63
C MET A 142 5.73 0.03 7.21
N ASN A 143 6.65 0.93 7.55
CA ASN A 143 8.08 0.68 7.34
C ASN A 143 8.65 -0.16 8.49
N ALA A 144 9.58 -1.05 8.15
CA ALA A 144 10.37 -1.76 9.14
C ALA A 144 11.84 -1.81 8.71
N CYS A 145 12.74 -1.54 9.65
CA CYS A 145 14.19 -1.67 9.48
C CYS A 145 14.78 -2.27 10.75
N ALA A 146 15.08 -3.56 10.72
CA ALA A 146 15.70 -4.28 11.81
C ALA A 146 17.14 -4.65 11.48
N ALA A 147 18.05 -4.49 12.44
CA ALA A 147 19.45 -4.87 12.31
C ALA A 147 19.96 -5.53 13.63
N GLU A 148 21.26 -5.86 13.68
CA GLU A 148 21.85 -6.43 14.91
C GLU A 148 21.92 -5.42 16.05
N SER A 149 22.02 -4.11 15.74
CA SER A 149 21.93 -3.02 16.70
C SER A 149 20.99 -1.92 16.22
N THR A 150 20.51 -1.10 17.15
CA THR A 150 19.67 0.06 16.83
C THR A 150 20.44 1.08 15.98
N GLU A 151 21.72 1.30 16.26
CA GLU A 151 22.58 2.23 15.51
C GLU A 151 22.72 1.79 14.04
N GLU A 152 22.89 0.49 13.80
CA GLU A 152 22.94 -0.05 12.43
C GLU A 152 21.60 0.11 11.70
N ALA A 153 20.49 -0.16 12.38
CA ALA A 153 19.17 0.03 11.79
C ALA A 153 18.89 1.49 11.43
N GLU A 154 19.25 2.44 12.32
CA GLU A 154 19.11 3.87 12.09
C GLU A 154 20.00 4.33 10.93
N TYR A 155 21.23 3.84 10.83
CA TYR A 155 22.11 4.09 9.68
C TYR A 155 21.47 3.59 8.36
N LEU A 156 20.98 2.37 8.31
CA LEU A 156 20.32 1.80 7.12
C LEU A 156 19.05 2.58 6.76
N PHE A 157 18.31 3.03 7.76
CA PHE A 157 17.05 3.78 7.56
C PHE A 157 17.26 5.15 6.94
N THR A 158 18.48 5.74 7.01
CA THR A 158 18.83 6.99 6.34
C THR A 158 18.61 6.93 4.82
N THR A 159 18.70 5.77 4.20
CA THR A 159 18.34 5.54 2.79
C THR A 159 16.90 5.95 2.50
N LEU A 160 15.97 5.54 3.35
CA LEU A 160 14.56 5.89 3.19
C LEU A 160 14.34 7.38 3.49
N GLN A 161 14.96 7.91 4.53
CA GLN A 161 14.89 9.35 4.87
C GLN A 161 15.40 10.22 3.73
N GLN A 162 16.51 9.85 3.07
CA GLN A 162 17.03 10.57 1.90
C GLN A 162 16.04 10.51 0.73
N SER A 163 15.43 9.33 0.47
CA SER A 163 14.46 9.15 -0.62
C SER A 163 13.21 10.02 -0.41
N PHE A 164 12.73 10.13 0.83
CA PHE A 164 11.61 11.01 1.17
C PHE A 164 11.99 12.50 1.09
N THR A 165 13.23 12.85 1.47
CA THR A 165 13.73 14.21 1.27
C THR A 165 13.79 14.59 -0.21
N GLN A 166 14.25 13.68 -1.07
CA GLN A 166 14.23 13.87 -2.53
C GLN A 166 12.80 14.02 -3.07
N LEU A 167 11.84 13.28 -2.52
CA LEU A 167 10.43 13.41 -2.88
C LEU A 167 9.90 14.82 -2.55
N ILE A 168 10.22 15.36 -1.37
CA ILE A 168 9.82 16.72 -0.96
C ILE A 168 10.44 17.78 -1.87
N ARG A 169 11.70 17.59 -2.26
CA ARG A 169 12.43 18.46 -3.18
C ARG A 169 11.94 18.36 -4.64
N ASN A 170 11.05 17.41 -4.94
CA ASN A 170 10.66 17.04 -6.31
C ASN A 170 11.88 16.71 -7.21
N ASP A 171 12.92 16.13 -6.62
CA ASP A 171 14.18 15.73 -7.27
C ASP A 171 14.38 14.22 -7.09
N ARG A 172 13.55 13.45 -7.75
CA ARG A 172 13.57 11.97 -7.64
C ARG A 172 14.79 11.42 -8.35
N LYS A 173 15.62 10.70 -7.60
CA LYS A 173 16.83 10.00 -8.06
C LYS A 173 16.71 8.51 -7.76
N LEU A 174 17.73 7.77 -8.18
CA LEU A 174 17.89 6.39 -7.74
C LEU A 174 18.02 6.35 -6.21
N THR A 175 17.60 5.25 -5.63
CA THR A 175 17.70 5.01 -4.19
C THR A 175 19.13 5.19 -3.72
N PRO A 176 19.40 6.14 -2.80
CA PRO A 176 20.76 6.44 -2.35
C PRO A 176 21.27 5.39 -1.36
N PRO A 177 22.60 5.17 -1.23
CA PRO A 177 23.15 4.40 -0.13
C PRO A 177 22.90 5.10 1.21
N PRO A 178 22.97 4.37 2.33
CA PRO A 178 22.87 4.97 3.66
C PRO A 178 24.04 5.92 3.94
N ILE A 179 23.83 6.90 4.82
CA ILE A 179 24.81 7.89 5.27
C ILE A 179 24.88 7.95 6.79
N GLU A 180 26.03 8.34 7.34
CA GLU A 180 26.29 8.38 8.78
C GLU A 180 25.37 9.34 9.54
N SER A 181 24.97 10.46 8.92
CA SER A 181 24.10 11.45 9.54
C SER A 181 23.25 12.18 8.50
N MET A 182 21.99 12.41 8.85
CA MET A 182 21.07 13.23 8.06
C MET A 182 21.19 14.74 8.37
N GLU A 183 21.89 15.15 9.42
CA GLU A 183 21.95 16.56 9.87
C GLU A 183 22.42 17.55 8.80
N GLN A 184 23.37 17.13 7.94
CA GLN A 184 23.87 17.96 6.85
C GLN A 184 23.13 17.72 5.53
N TYR A 185 22.29 16.72 5.46
CA TYR A 185 21.56 16.34 4.25
C TYR A 185 20.28 17.14 4.07
N TRP A 186 19.51 17.32 5.14
CA TRP A 186 18.25 18.04 5.13
C TRP A 186 18.29 19.32 5.97
N ASN A 187 17.40 20.26 5.68
CA ASN A 187 17.14 21.39 6.55
C ASN A 187 16.05 21.05 7.61
N PRO A 188 15.86 21.88 8.66
CA PRO A 188 14.89 21.61 9.72
C PRO A 188 13.42 21.41 9.25
N TYR A 189 13.04 22.10 8.18
CA TYR A 189 11.70 21.94 7.59
C TYR A 189 11.56 20.56 6.93
N GLU A 190 12.52 20.15 6.11
CA GLU A 190 12.56 18.82 5.48
C GLU A 190 12.60 17.71 6.52
N ALA A 191 13.43 17.84 7.55
CA ALA A 191 13.50 16.88 8.66
C ALA A 191 12.13 16.70 9.33
N SER A 192 11.43 17.81 9.63
CA SER A 192 10.08 17.76 10.21
C SER A 192 9.09 17.05 9.29
N GLN A 193 9.08 17.38 8.00
CA GLN A 193 8.16 16.77 7.02
C GLN A 193 8.43 15.26 6.86
N VAL A 194 9.69 14.85 6.69
CA VAL A 194 10.08 13.45 6.56
C VAL A 194 9.73 12.68 7.83
N SER A 195 10.01 13.23 9.01
CA SER A 195 9.66 12.59 10.29
C SER A 195 8.14 12.38 10.44
N GLN A 196 7.32 13.31 9.96
CA GLN A 196 5.87 13.13 9.94
C GLN A 196 5.42 12.03 8.96
N MET A 197 6.00 12.00 7.76
CA MET A 197 5.69 10.99 6.74
C MET A 197 6.11 9.59 7.17
N LEU A 198 7.23 9.46 7.87
CA LEU A 198 7.80 8.18 8.33
C LEU A 198 7.44 7.84 9.79
N LYS A 199 6.48 8.54 10.39
CA LYS A 199 6.11 8.37 11.81
C LYS A 199 5.69 6.94 12.17
N VAL A 200 5.12 6.20 11.21
CA VAL A 200 4.72 4.80 11.39
C VAL A 200 5.80 3.91 10.77
N SER A 201 6.92 3.82 11.48
CA SER A 201 8.08 2.99 11.13
C SER A 201 8.60 2.30 12.39
N ALA A 202 8.98 1.04 12.29
CA ALA A 202 9.68 0.30 13.32
C ALA A 202 11.18 0.20 12.96
N VAL A 203 12.05 0.83 13.75
CA VAL A 203 13.47 0.96 13.43
C VAL A 203 14.33 0.68 14.67
N GLY A 204 15.18 -0.32 14.59
CA GLY A 204 16.07 -0.67 15.71
C GLY A 204 16.57 -2.11 15.65
N ASP A 205 17.07 -2.58 16.77
CA ASP A 205 17.32 -4.01 16.98
C ASP A 205 16.01 -4.81 17.03
N PHE A 206 16.09 -6.11 17.01
CA PHE A 206 14.91 -6.99 16.98
C PHE A 206 13.96 -6.80 18.16
N ALA A 207 14.48 -6.48 19.35
CA ALA A 207 13.64 -6.29 20.53
C ALA A 207 12.82 -5.01 20.41
N LYS A 208 13.46 -3.90 20.02
CA LYS A 208 12.81 -2.61 19.79
C LYS A 208 11.79 -2.68 18.67
N VAL A 209 12.15 -3.25 17.51
CA VAL A 209 11.23 -3.40 16.37
C VAL A 209 10.01 -4.22 16.76
N LYS A 210 10.19 -5.31 17.51
CA LYS A 210 9.07 -6.11 18.00
C LYS A 210 8.13 -5.31 18.89
N GLU A 211 8.67 -4.55 19.86
CA GLU A 211 7.89 -3.72 20.78
C GLU A 211 7.08 -2.66 20.01
N GLU A 212 7.70 -1.96 19.06
CA GLU A 212 7.05 -0.94 18.23
C GLU A 212 5.92 -1.54 17.37
N ILE A 213 6.12 -2.72 16.81
CA ILE A 213 5.09 -3.45 16.04
C ILE A 213 3.92 -3.86 16.96
N GLU A 214 4.19 -4.43 18.13
CA GLU A 214 3.17 -4.82 19.10
C GLU A 214 2.36 -3.62 19.60
N GLU A 215 3.00 -2.45 19.77
CA GLU A 215 2.33 -1.22 20.14
C GLU A 215 1.39 -0.73 19.03
N ILE A 216 1.83 -0.78 17.76
CA ILE A 216 1.01 -0.41 16.60
C ILE A 216 -0.18 -1.35 16.47
N LEU A 217 0.03 -2.66 16.56
CA LEU A 217 -1.06 -3.65 16.53
C LEU A 217 -2.10 -3.39 17.61
N ARG A 218 -1.68 -3.15 18.85
CA ARG A 218 -2.57 -2.86 19.97
C ARG A 218 -3.38 -1.58 19.78
N LYS A 219 -2.79 -0.56 19.13
CA LYS A 219 -3.46 0.74 18.88
C LYS A 219 -4.37 0.73 17.66
N THR A 220 -4.04 -0.07 16.66
CA THR A 220 -4.76 -0.07 15.38
C THR A 220 -5.73 -1.23 15.25
N GLU A 221 -5.51 -2.32 15.99
CA GLU A 221 -6.31 -3.55 15.94
C GLU A 221 -6.54 -4.04 14.49
N VAL A 222 -5.51 -3.91 13.63
CA VAL A 222 -5.57 -4.40 12.25
C VAL A 222 -5.38 -5.91 12.21
N ASP A 223 -5.96 -6.54 11.21
CA ASP A 223 -5.94 -7.99 11.03
C ASP A 223 -4.61 -8.45 10.41
N GLU A 224 -3.98 -7.60 9.57
CA GLU A 224 -2.71 -7.87 8.91
C GLU A 224 -1.76 -6.68 8.95
N LEU A 225 -0.44 -6.99 8.92
CA LEU A 225 0.62 -6.02 8.70
C LEU A 225 1.37 -6.34 7.41
N MET A 226 1.58 -5.31 6.59
CA MET A 226 2.49 -5.36 5.45
C MET A 226 3.70 -4.50 5.74
N PHE A 227 4.90 -5.09 5.70
CA PHE A 227 6.14 -4.35 5.90
C PHE A 227 6.75 -3.92 4.58
N THR A 228 7.21 -2.69 4.54
CA THR A 228 8.05 -2.18 3.46
C THR A 228 9.40 -1.75 4.03
N GLY A 229 10.47 -2.04 3.30
CA GLY A 229 11.81 -1.65 3.67
C GLY A 229 12.67 -1.46 2.42
N VAL A 230 13.46 -0.40 2.40
CA VAL A 230 14.43 -0.16 1.33
C VAL A 230 15.81 -0.51 1.87
N ILE A 231 16.38 -1.62 1.40
CA ILE A 231 17.69 -2.10 1.82
C ILE A 231 18.59 -2.19 0.59
N ILE A 232 19.72 -1.45 0.63
CA ILE A 232 20.72 -1.49 -0.45
C ILE A 232 21.76 -2.59 -0.21
N ARG A 233 21.96 -3.06 1.03
CA ARG A 233 22.88 -4.16 1.35
C ARG A 233 22.21 -5.52 1.15
N GLN A 234 22.74 -6.31 0.22
CA GLN A 234 22.26 -7.68 -0.05
C GLN A 234 22.62 -8.69 1.06
N ASP A 235 23.55 -8.35 1.94
CA ASP A 235 24.09 -9.17 3.03
C ASP A 235 23.41 -8.92 4.39
N SER A 236 22.44 -8.02 4.47
CA SER A 236 21.75 -7.70 5.71
C SER A 236 20.72 -8.76 6.12
N ALA A 237 20.57 -8.96 7.44
CA ALA A 237 19.72 -9.98 8.06
C ALA A 237 18.22 -9.89 7.69
N LEU A 238 17.76 -8.77 7.14
CA LEU A 238 16.37 -8.57 6.70
C LEU A 238 15.93 -9.46 5.55
N LEU A 239 16.85 -9.87 4.66
CA LEU A 239 16.56 -10.88 3.64
C LEU A 239 16.25 -12.26 4.26
N ARG A 240 16.66 -12.52 5.50
CA ARG A 240 16.39 -13.77 6.23
C ARG A 240 15.02 -13.80 6.92
N LEU A 241 14.42 -12.65 7.22
CA LEU A 241 13.09 -12.57 7.85
C LEU A 241 11.95 -12.86 6.86
N SER A 242 12.15 -12.56 5.57
CA SER A 242 11.16 -12.84 4.52
C SER A 242 11.15 -14.32 4.07
N GLN A 243 12.05 -15.15 4.62
CA GLN A 243 12.19 -16.58 4.25
C GLN A 243 11.74 -17.54 5.38
N LYS A 244 11.23 -17.01 6.48
CA LYS A 244 10.63 -17.79 7.58
C LYS A 244 9.16 -17.40 7.75
#